data_797496382e8be9c2f7ae25e5de636a4c
#
_entry.id   797496382e8be9c2f7ae25e5de636a4c
#
_cell.length_a   1.000
_cell.length_b   1.000
_cell.length_c   1.000
_cell.angle_alpha   90.00
_cell.angle_beta   90.00
_cell.angle_gamma   90.00
#
_symmetry.space_group_name_H-M   'P 1'
#
loop_
_entity.id
_entity.type
_entity.pdbx_description
1 polymer ?
#
loop_
_entity_poly.entity_id
_entity_poly.type
_entity_poly.pdbx_seq_one_letter_code
_entity_poly.pdbx_strand_id
1 'polypeptide(L)'
;DAMFFIEESPTLKKILDYSLNKMGLLVRLSIEKCFKDKKMLNILENLVSSSLPNKQELTGDIEEYLTRLYISIYRKTPEVQNPRIENLITNALHPREHYQKMSASLAPTLGKFTTGEIGEILNDIAPIEKTVINWETVAKNKKVVYMCFGSSLLQDTARSVIKITMRDFTAFVGARYCYASDFSPIHLFIDEFSEVVDDNFGNFINKCGGAGVRVYLATQSGADIEAQLGSAAKAQQIYDNVNTKLWLRTTDINTAQIFSDSAGNVTIEQESMGYSVTPDLTKQDEIVYKSSYSQSISEKKTYLVDPS
;
A
#
# COMPACT_ATOMS: atom_id res chain seq x y z
N ASP A 1 14.70 6.72 -9.74
CA ASP A 1 14.87 7.75 -10.81
C ASP A 1 16.08 7.46 -11.70
N ALA A 2 17.30 7.25 -11.16
CA ALA A 2 18.50 7.03 -11.96
C ALA A 2 18.45 5.76 -12.83
N MET A 3 17.88 4.66 -12.32
CA MET A 3 17.69 3.43 -13.10
C MET A 3 16.75 3.66 -14.28
N PHE A 4 15.63 4.34 -14.08
CA PHE A 4 14.71 4.72 -15.16
C PHE A 4 15.30 5.76 -16.12
N PHE A 5 16.34 6.46 -15.71
CA PHE A 5 17.09 7.34 -16.61
C PHE A 5 17.95 6.54 -17.59
N ILE A 6 18.47 5.37 -17.18
CA ILE A 6 19.33 4.52 -18.02
C ILE A 6 18.49 3.54 -18.85
N GLU A 7 17.51 2.92 -18.24
CA GLU A 7 16.69 1.84 -18.79
C GLU A 7 15.21 2.16 -18.63
N GLU A 8 14.40 1.95 -19.66
CA GLU A 8 12.97 2.27 -19.64
C GLU A 8 12.19 1.42 -18.64
N SER A 9 12.59 0.16 -18.46
CA SER A 9 11.90 -0.82 -17.60
C SER A 9 12.88 -1.65 -16.79
N PRO A 10 13.52 -1.07 -15.75
CA PRO A 10 14.44 -1.82 -14.91
C PRO A 10 13.70 -2.84 -14.05
N THR A 11 14.20 -4.08 -13.98
CA THR A 11 13.66 -5.09 -13.07
C THR A 11 14.10 -4.84 -11.63
N LEU A 12 13.33 -5.37 -10.65
CA LEU A 12 13.71 -5.27 -9.23
C LEU A 12 15.08 -5.90 -8.95
N LYS A 13 15.42 -7.01 -9.65
CA LYS A 13 16.72 -7.65 -9.55
C LYS A 13 17.85 -6.73 -10.00
N LYS A 14 17.68 -6.02 -11.12
CA LYS A 14 18.66 -5.01 -11.58
C LYS A 14 18.77 -3.86 -10.59
N ILE A 15 17.64 -3.34 -10.09
CA ILE A 15 17.65 -2.28 -9.08
C ILE A 15 18.43 -2.70 -7.84
N LEU A 16 18.22 -3.92 -7.35
CA LEU A 16 18.95 -4.45 -6.19
C LEU A 16 20.44 -4.58 -6.48
N ASP A 17 20.82 -5.19 -7.61
CA ASP A 17 22.24 -5.42 -7.98
C ASP A 17 23.00 -4.12 -8.14
N TYR A 18 22.43 -3.13 -8.85
CA TYR A 18 23.06 -1.83 -8.97
C TYR A 18 23.12 -1.06 -7.65
N SER A 19 22.09 -1.16 -6.81
CA SER A 19 22.07 -0.47 -5.52
C SER A 19 23.09 -1.03 -4.53
N LEU A 20 23.30 -2.35 -4.51
CA LEU A 20 24.17 -2.97 -3.52
C LEU A 20 25.59 -3.21 -4.02
N ASN A 21 25.74 -3.63 -5.28
CA ASN A 21 26.99 -4.15 -5.79
C ASN A 21 27.63 -3.24 -6.85
N LYS A 22 26.83 -2.50 -7.62
CA LYS A 22 27.28 -1.79 -8.82
C LYS A 22 26.91 -0.31 -8.83
N MET A 23 26.84 0.33 -7.66
CA MET A 23 26.50 1.75 -7.56
C MET A 23 27.44 2.62 -8.40
N GLY A 24 28.72 2.37 -8.34
CA GLY A 24 29.73 3.12 -9.14
C GLY A 24 29.49 2.99 -10.65
N LEU A 25 29.16 1.78 -11.12
CA LEU A 25 28.81 1.55 -12.52
C LEU A 25 27.53 2.29 -12.90
N LEU A 26 26.50 2.28 -12.03
CA LEU A 26 25.26 3.03 -12.26
C LEU A 26 25.52 4.54 -12.43
N VAL A 27 26.38 5.11 -11.58
CA VAL A 27 26.78 6.52 -11.68
C VAL A 27 27.46 6.79 -13.02
N ARG A 28 28.45 5.96 -13.41
CA ARG A 28 29.17 6.14 -14.68
C ARG A 28 28.25 6.08 -15.88
N LEU A 29 27.40 5.05 -15.99
CA LEU A 29 26.41 4.93 -17.06
C LEU A 29 25.42 6.09 -17.09
N SER A 30 25.02 6.59 -15.91
CA SER A 30 24.14 7.77 -15.83
C SER A 30 24.82 9.03 -16.33
N ILE A 31 26.08 9.23 -16.00
CA ILE A 31 26.89 10.35 -16.48
C ILE A 31 27.11 10.25 -18.00
N GLU A 32 27.50 9.08 -18.53
CA GLU A 32 27.67 8.85 -19.96
C GLU A 32 26.39 9.21 -20.74
N LYS A 33 25.22 8.84 -20.22
CA LYS A 33 23.94 9.20 -20.85
C LYS A 33 23.63 10.70 -20.83
N CYS A 34 24.23 11.47 -19.93
CA CYS A 34 24.13 12.93 -19.93
C CYS A 34 24.96 13.56 -21.07
N PHE A 35 26.05 12.91 -21.50
CA PHE A 35 26.85 13.32 -22.65
C PHE A 35 26.19 12.84 -23.95
N LYS A 36 25.10 13.51 -24.35
CA LYS A 36 24.19 13.10 -25.44
C LYS A 36 24.83 12.93 -26.82
N ASP A 37 25.90 13.70 -27.12
CA ASP A 37 26.55 13.69 -28.40
C ASP A 37 27.78 12.78 -28.42
N LYS A 38 27.97 12.01 -29.52
CA LYS A 38 29.16 11.20 -29.72
C LYS A 38 30.46 11.98 -29.55
N LYS A 39 30.51 13.26 -29.96
CA LYS A 39 31.67 14.13 -29.75
C LYS A 39 31.95 14.37 -28.26
N MET A 40 30.91 14.65 -27.49
CA MET A 40 31.03 14.87 -26.05
C MET A 40 31.40 13.57 -25.32
N LEU A 41 30.88 12.43 -25.75
CA LEU A 41 31.24 11.13 -25.20
C LEU A 41 32.71 10.80 -25.45
N ASN A 42 33.21 11.03 -26.68
CA ASN A 42 34.64 10.86 -27.00
C ASN A 42 35.53 11.78 -26.17
N ILE A 43 35.10 13.01 -25.87
CA ILE A 43 35.82 13.92 -24.97
C ILE A 43 35.89 13.33 -23.55
N LEU A 44 34.77 12.81 -23.04
CA LEU A 44 34.73 12.14 -21.74
C LEU A 44 35.69 10.95 -21.69
N GLU A 45 35.65 10.07 -22.69
CA GLU A 45 36.52 8.89 -22.80
C GLU A 45 38.00 9.28 -22.87
N ASN A 46 38.35 10.30 -23.65
CA ASN A 46 39.72 10.82 -23.75
C ASN A 46 40.19 11.44 -22.42
N LEU A 47 39.34 12.19 -21.73
CA LEU A 47 39.66 12.78 -20.42
C LEU A 47 39.85 11.69 -19.37
N VAL A 48 39.00 10.68 -19.37
CA VAL A 48 39.12 9.53 -18.48
C VAL A 48 40.43 8.79 -18.75
N SER A 49 40.71 8.47 -20.04
CA SER A 49 41.90 7.71 -20.43
C SER A 49 43.20 8.45 -20.12
N SER A 50 43.23 9.77 -20.33
CA SER A 50 44.40 10.61 -20.02
C SER A 50 44.63 10.82 -18.53
N SER A 51 43.59 10.66 -17.71
CA SER A 51 43.63 10.86 -16.26
C SER A 51 43.84 9.56 -15.48
N LEU A 52 43.89 8.41 -16.17
CA LEU A 52 44.16 7.11 -15.53
C LEU A 52 45.63 7.04 -15.11
N PRO A 53 45.94 6.82 -13.82
CA PRO A 53 47.30 6.59 -13.37
C PRO A 53 47.84 5.25 -13.90
N ASN A 54 49.16 5.14 -13.98
CA ASN A 54 49.80 3.88 -14.37
C ASN A 54 49.39 2.77 -13.40
N LYS A 55 49.17 1.56 -13.90
CA LYS A 55 48.71 0.38 -13.12
C LYS A 55 49.49 0.09 -11.83
N GLN A 56 50.71 0.61 -11.69
CA GLN A 56 51.57 0.47 -10.50
C GLN A 56 51.29 1.46 -9.36
N GLU A 57 50.54 2.53 -9.64
CA GLU A 57 50.26 3.61 -8.66
C GLU A 57 48.88 3.49 -8.00
N LEU A 58 48.03 2.56 -8.47
CA LEU A 58 46.70 2.36 -7.91
C LEU A 58 46.74 1.48 -6.67
N THR A 59 46.81 2.10 -5.51
CA THR A 59 46.72 1.48 -4.17
C THR A 59 45.29 1.47 -3.61
N GLY A 60 44.26 1.26 -4.42
CA GLY A 60 42.88 1.33 -3.99
C GLY A 60 41.89 0.64 -4.93
N ASP A 61 40.60 0.72 -4.58
CA ASP A 61 39.52 0.19 -5.42
C ASP A 61 39.42 1.00 -6.72
N ILE A 62 39.81 0.38 -7.83
CA ILE A 62 39.81 0.98 -9.18
C ILE A 62 38.39 1.49 -9.54
N GLU A 63 37.36 0.77 -9.11
CA GLU A 63 35.94 1.16 -9.33
C GLU A 63 35.61 2.46 -8.62
N GLU A 64 36.06 2.65 -7.40
CA GLU A 64 35.83 3.88 -6.66
C GLU A 64 36.59 5.05 -7.30
N TYR A 65 37.84 4.83 -7.69
CA TYR A 65 38.65 5.85 -8.40
C TYR A 65 37.97 6.31 -9.69
N LEU A 66 37.57 5.36 -10.55
CA LEU A 66 36.88 5.66 -11.80
C LEU A 66 35.57 6.43 -11.55
N THR A 67 34.79 6.02 -10.56
CA THR A 67 33.53 6.70 -10.22
C THR A 67 33.77 8.14 -9.81
N ARG A 68 34.78 8.39 -8.96
CA ARG A 68 35.17 9.76 -8.55
C ARG A 68 35.68 10.60 -9.70
N LEU A 69 36.42 10.01 -10.64
CA LEU A 69 36.90 10.67 -11.84
C LEU A 69 35.75 11.10 -12.74
N TYR A 70 34.79 10.20 -13.03
CA TYR A 70 33.58 10.53 -13.79
C TYR A 70 32.78 11.65 -13.15
N ILE A 71 32.58 11.61 -11.85
CA ILE A 71 31.88 12.67 -11.10
C ILE A 71 32.63 14.00 -11.19
N SER A 72 33.98 13.98 -11.11
CA SER A 72 34.78 15.20 -11.23
C SER A 72 34.65 15.85 -12.60
N ILE A 73 34.70 15.06 -13.67
CA ILE A 73 34.52 15.56 -15.04
C ILE A 73 33.10 16.10 -15.25
N TYR A 74 32.10 15.36 -14.79
CA TYR A 74 30.69 15.75 -14.89
C TYR A 74 30.43 17.10 -14.18
N ARG A 75 30.97 17.30 -12.96
CA ARG A 75 30.82 18.55 -12.22
C ARG A 75 31.52 19.76 -12.87
N LYS A 76 32.59 19.50 -13.66
CA LYS A 76 33.31 20.54 -14.41
C LYS A 76 32.61 20.91 -15.72
N THR A 77 31.58 20.19 -16.13
CA THR A 77 30.85 20.37 -17.39
C THR A 77 29.39 20.76 -17.13
N PRO A 78 29.09 22.04 -16.83
CA PRO A 78 27.70 22.43 -16.43
C PRO A 78 26.64 22.12 -17.48
N GLU A 79 27.02 22.08 -18.76
CA GLU A 79 26.13 21.88 -19.90
C GLU A 79 25.48 20.50 -19.94
N VAL A 80 26.05 19.49 -19.25
CA VAL A 80 25.56 18.11 -19.20
C VAL A 80 24.91 17.76 -17.90
N GLN A 81 24.89 18.67 -16.91
CA GLN A 81 24.34 18.40 -15.59
C GLN A 81 22.83 18.11 -15.66
N ASN A 82 22.40 17.08 -14.96
CA ASN A 82 21.00 16.63 -14.91
C ASN A 82 20.54 16.41 -13.48
N PRO A 83 19.51 17.14 -13.01
CA PRO A 83 19.00 16.99 -11.63
C PRO A 83 18.59 15.57 -11.24
N ARG A 84 18.21 14.72 -12.21
CA ARG A 84 17.77 13.34 -11.95
C ARG A 84 18.85 12.44 -11.35
N ILE A 85 20.13 12.73 -11.61
CA ILE A 85 21.25 11.91 -11.15
C ILE A 85 22.01 12.53 -9.95
N GLU A 86 21.67 13.74 -9.53
CA GLU A 86 22.38 14.42 -8.44
C GLU A 86 22.29 13.65 -7.11
N ASN A 87 21.13 13.12 -6.77
CA ASN A 87 20.94 12.29 -5.57
C ASN A 87 21.76 10.98 -5.66
N LEU A 88 21.87 10.41 -6.86
CA LEU A 88 22.69 9.21 -7.07
C LEU A 88 24.17 9.52 -6.85
N ILE A 89 24.65 10.63 -7.41
CA ILE A 89 26.04 11.10 -7.24
C ILE A 89 26.33 11.36 -5.78
N THR A 90 25.44 12.04 -5.07
CA THR A 90 25.57 12.31 -3.63
C THR A 90 25.67 11.01 -2.83
N ASN A 91 24.79 10.06 -3.11
CA ASN A 91 24.82 8.75 -2.43
C ASN A 91 26.09 7.95 -2.73
N ALA A 92 26.62 8.03 -3.95
CA ALA A 92 27.84 7.33 -4.34
C ALA A 92 29.11 7.94 -3.71
N LEU A 93 29.06 9.19 -3.27
CA LEU A 93 30.16 9.86 -2.57
C LEU A 93 30.19 9.57 -1.07
N HIS A 94 29.13 8.98 -0.53
CA HIS A 94 29.14 8.57 0.88
C HIS A 94 30.15 7.43 1.12
N PRO A 95 30.76 7.37 2.32
CA PRO A 95 31.60 6.23 2.70
C PRO A 95 30.83 4.91 2.56
N ARG A 96 31.47 3.89 2.00
CA ARG A 96 30.86 2.59 1.71
C ARG A 96 30.19 1.95 2.94
N GLU A 97 30.81 2.10 4.11
CA GLU A 97 30.24 1.59 5.36
C GLU A 97 28.91 2.29 5.74
N HIS A 98 28.82 3.60 5.51
CA HIS A 98 27.61 4.36 5.78
C HIS A 98 26.47 3.93 4.83
N TYR A 99 26.78 3.79 3.54
CA TYR A 99 25.83 3.32 2.54
C TYR A 99 25.34 1.89 2.84
N GLN A 100 26.25 0.99 3.24
CA GLN A 100 25.89 -0.38 3.64
C GLN A 100 24.93 -0.41 4.85
N LYS A 101 25.15 0.45 5.84
CA LYS A 101 24.22 0.57 6.98
C LYS A 101 22.85 1.10 6.56
N MET A 102 22.78 2.09 5.67
CA MET A 102 21.53 2.62 5.16
C MET A 102 20.77 1.61 4.29
N SER A 103 21.46 0.81 3.51
CA SER A 103 20.87 -0.19 2.61
C SER A 103 20.67 -1.57 3.26
N ALA A 104 21.10 -1.76 4.51
CA ALA A 104 21.04 -3.06 5.20
C ALA A 104 19.60 -3.64 5.30
N SER A 105 18.59 -2.79 5.45
CA SER A 105 17.18 -3.21 5.47
C SER A 105 16.60 -3.46 4.08
N LEU A 106 17.16 -2.83 3.06
CA LEU A 106 16.68 -2.92 1.68
C LEU A 106 17.02 -4.28 1.04
N ALA A 107 18.23 -4.79 1.29
CA ALA A 107 18.72 -6.04 0.70
C ALA A 107 17.83 -7.25 1.05
N PRO A 108 17.47 -7.52 2.33
CA PRO A 108 16.58 -8.61 2.69
C PRO A 108 15.18 -8.43 2.12
N THR A 109 14.68 -7.18 2.10
CA THR A 109 13.34 -6.87 1.60
C THR A 109 13.23 -7.11 0.10
N LEU A 110 14.14 -6.55 -0.70
CA LEU A 110 14.15 -6.76 -2.15
C LEU A 110 14.60 -8.18 -2.52
N GLY A 111 15.44 -8.82 -1.70
CA GLY A 111 15.87 -10.20 -1.88
C GLY A 111 14.69 -11.17 -2.00
N LYS A 112 13.64 -10.97 -1.18
CA LYS A 112 12.41 -11.78 -1.25
C LYS A 112 11.70 -11.72 -2.61
N PHE A 113 11.86 -10.63 -3.35
CA PHE A 113 11.23 -10.40 -4.65
C PHE A 113 12.16 -10.70 -5.84
N THR A 114 13.42 -11.04 -5.60
CA THR A 114 14.42 -11.24 -6.65
C THR A 114 14.94 -12.66 -6.72
N THR A 115 14.55 -13.52 -5.76
CA THR A 115 15.00 -14.91 -5.67
C THR A 115 13.83 -15.88 -5.66
N GLY A 116 14.10 -17.16 -6.04
CA GLY A 116 13.08 -18.22 -6.09
C GLY A 116 11.99 -17.98 -7.12
N GLU A 117 10.89 -18.72 -7.01
CA GLU A 117 9.75 -18.66 -7.93
C GLU A 117 9.15 -17.25 -8.06
N ILE A 118 9.08 -16.51 -6.95
CA ILE A 118 8.58 -15.13 -6.95
C ILE A 118 9.52 -14.22 -7.73
N GLY A 119 10.84 -14.41 -7.56
CA GLY A 119 11.85 -13.69 -8.33
C GLY A 119 11.71 -13.93 -9.83
N GLU A 120 11.43 -15.17 -10.23
CA GLU A 120 11.18 -15.53 -11.64
C GLU A 120 9.90 -14.86 -12.19
N ILE A 121 8.83 -14.85 -11.40
CA ILE A 121 7.55 -14.20 -11.81
C ILE A 121 7.70 -12.69 -11.95
N LEU A 122 8.41 -12.04 -11.01
CA LEU A 122 8.45 -10.56 -10.95
C LEU A 122 9.59 -9.94 -11.77
N ASN A 123 10.67 -10.70 -12.08
CA ASN A 123 11.88 -10.14 -12.69
C ASN A 123 12.23 -10.71 -14.06
N ASP A 124 11.63 -11.81 -14.46
CA ASP A 124 11.85 -12.30 -15.81
C ASP A 124 11.15 -11.37 -16.81
N ILE A 125 11.95 -10.84 -17.72
CA ILE A 125 11.44 -10.29 -18.97
C ILE A 125 10.72 -11.45 -19.64
N ALA A 126 9.38 -11.42 -19.60
CA ALA A 126 8.53 -12.52 -19.98
C ALA A 126 9.04 -13.21 -21.27
N PRO A 127 9.24 -14.52 -21.26
CA PRO A 127 9.28 -15.25 -22.52
C PRO A 127 8.02 -14.88 -23.30
N ILE A 128 8.10 -14.89 -24.63
CA ILE A 128 7.03 -14.49 -25.57
C ILE A 128 5.64 -15.04 -25.20
N GLU A 129 5.59 -16.10 -24.39
CA GLU A 129 4.37 -16.77 -23.93
C GLU A 129 3.78 -16.26 -22.61
N LYS A 130 4.49 -15.42 -21.83
CA LYS A 130 3.98 -14.86 -20.57
C LYS A 130 3.40 -13.47 -20.79
N THR A 131 2.20 -13.25 -20.31
CA THR A 131 1.52 -11.94 -20.39
C THR A 131 1.95 -11.06 -19.23
N VAL A 132 2.55 -9.92 -19.51
CA VAL A 132 2.81 -8.86 -18.53
C VAL A 132 1.49 -8.14 -18.23
N ILE A 133 1.16 -7.99 -16.97
CA ILE A 133 -0.01 -7.19 -16.54
C ILE A 133 0.35 -5.72 -16.68
N ASN A 134 -0.38 -5.02 -17.55
CA ASN A 134 -0.37 -3.58 -17.67
C ASN A 134 -1.81 -3.09 -17.51
N TRP A 135 -2.05 -2.29 -16.50
CA TRP A 135 -3.41 -1.87 -16.12
C TRP A 135 -4.11 -1.05 -17.19
N GLU A 136 -3.40 -0.22 -17.95
CA GLU A 136 -3.98 0.52 -19.07
C GLU A 136 -4.47 -0.43 -20.17
N THR A 137 -3.65 -1.43 -20.50
CA THR A 137 -4.00 -2.47 -21.49
C THR A 137 -5.16 -3.34 -21.01
N VAL A 138 -5.17 -3.68 -19.72
CA VAL A 138 -6.27 -4.44 -19.08
C VAL A 138 -7.57 -3.65 -19.18
N ALA A 139 -7.57 -2.38 -18.79
CA ALA A 139 -8.75 -1.52 -18.82
C ALA A 139 -9.24 -1.27 -20.24
N LYS A 140 -8.34 -0.89 -21.15
CA LYS A 140 -8.68 -0.63 -22.57
C LYS A 140 -9.30 -1.83 -23.27
N ASN A 141 -8.75 -3.02 -23.03
CA ASN A 141 -9.21 -4.26 -23.66
C ASN A 141 -10.29 -4.98 -22.86
N LYS A 142 -10.80 -4.39 -21.76
CA LYS A 142 -11.83 -4.95 -20.88
C LYS A 142 -11.51 -6.38 -20.43
N LYS A 143 -10.25 -6.61 -20.06
CA LYS A 143 -9.78 -7.93 -19.62
C LYS A 143 -10.11 -8.15 -18.14
N VAL A 144 -10.28 -9.42 -17.75
CA VAL A 144 -10.36 -9.84 -16.36
C VAL A 144 -8.98 -10.29 -15.90
N VAL A 145 -8.55 -9.77 -14.76
CA VAL A 145 -7.33 -10.21 -14.07
C VAL A 145 -7.76 -10.90 -12.78
N TYR A 146 -7.36 -12.14 -12.62
CA TYR A 146 -7.57 -12.90 -11.41
C TYR A 146 -6.22 -13.21 -10.76
N MET A 147 -6.08 -12.83 -9.48
CA MET A 147 -4.88 -13.06 -8.70
C MET A 147 -5.22 -13.94 -7.51
N CYS A 148 -4.58 -15.11 -7.43
CA CYS A 148 -4.71 -16.01 -6.31
C CYS A 148 -3.34 -16.13 -5.61
N PHE A 149 -3.29 -15.74 -4.35
CA PHE A 149 -2.09 -15.83 -3.52
C PHE A 149 -2.32 -16.94 -2.49
N GLY A 150 -1.67 -18.09 -2.70
CA GLY A 150 -1.74 -19.23 -1.78
C GLY A 150 -1.21 -18.85 -0.39
N SER A 151 -2.01 -19.12 0.63
CA SER A 151 -1.95 -18.42 1.90
C SER A 151 -0.98 -18.94 2.95
N SER A 152 -0.57 -20.21 2.95
CA SER A 152 -0.03 -20.77 4.19
C SER A 152 1.50 -20.85 4.31
N LEU A 153 2.24 -20.93 3.21
CA LEU A 153 3.69 -21.09 3.27
C LEU A 153 4.51 -19.82 3.04
N LEU A 154 3.90 -18.78 2.43
CA LEU A 154 4.59 -17.57 2.02
C LEU A 154 3.82 -16.29 2.42
N GLN A 155 3.10 -16.31 3.54
CA GLN A 155 2.20 -15.22 3.97
C GLN A 155 2.82 -13.82 3.85
N ASP A 156 4.01 -13.60 4.40
CA ASP A 156 4.65 -12.28 4.37
C ASP A 156 5.06 -11.85 2.96
N THR A 157 5.48 -12.81 2.15
CA THR A 157 5.90 -12.51 0.77
C THR A 157 4.68 -12.28 -0.11
N ALA A 158 3.64 -13.10 0.02
CA ALA A 158 2.37 -12.93 -0.68
C ALA A 158 1.72 -11.58 -0.33
N ARG A 159 1.64 -11.22 0.95
CA ARG A 159 1.19 -9.89 1.41
C ARG A 159 1.99 -8.75 0.79
N SER A 160 3.29 -8.91 0.69
CA SER A 160 4.16 -7.89 0.11
C SER A 160 3.93 -7.74 -1.39
N VAL A 161 3.75 -8.85 -2.13
CA VAL A 161 3.42 -8.83 -3.57
C VAL A 161 2.06 -8.18 -3.80
N ILE A 162 1.05 -8.52 -2.99
CA ILE A 162 -0.28 -7.92 -3.07
C ILE A 162 -0.17 -6.40 -2.83
N LYS A 163 0.56 -5.97 -1.81
CA LYS A 163 0.74 -4.54 -1.51
C LYS A 163 1.44 -3.79 -2.65
N ILE A 164 2.46 -4.38 -3.28
CA ILE A 164 3.11 -3.80 -4.45
C ILE A 164 2.12 -3.68 -5.62
N THR A 165 1.37 -4.74 -5.89
CA THR A 165 0.35 -4.76 -6.95
C THR A 165 -0.74 -3.71 -6.70
N MET A 166 -1.22 -3.59 -5.47
CA MET A 166 -2.20 -2.56 -5.09
C MET A 166 -1.64 -1.14 -5.23
N ARG A 167 -0.35 -0.94 -4.93
CA ARG A 167 0.32 0.36 -5.13
C ARG A 167 0.43 0.72 -6.60
N ASP A 168 0.79 -0.24 -7.44
CA ASP A 168 0.85 -0.05 -8.89
C ASP A 168 -0.54 0.24 -9.46
N PHE A 169 -1.56 -0.52 -9.05
CA PHE A 169 -2.95 -0.24 -9.41
C PHE A 169 -3.42 1.14 -8.94
N THR A 170 -3.08 1.54 -7.71
CA THR A 170 -3.40 2.88 -7.18
C THR A 170 -2.75 3.99 -7.99
N ALA A 171 -1.50 3.81 -8.42
CA ALA A 171 -0.81 4.76 -9.29
C ALA A 171 -1.51 4.88 -10.66
N PHE A 172 -1.90 3.75 -11.25
CA PHE A 172 -2.71 3.73 -12.47
C PHE A 172 -4.05 4.47 -12.29
N VAL A 173 -4.79 4.21 -11.20
CA VAL A 173 -6.06 4.89 -10.90
C VAL A 173 -5.85 6.39 -10.71
N GLY A 174 -4.76 6.80 -10.06
CA GLY A 174 -4.38 8.21 -9.92
C GLY A 174 -4.10 8.89 -11.25
N ALA A 175 -3.35 8.23 -12.13
CA ALA A 175 -3.09 8.72 -13.49
C ALA A 175 -4.40 8.80 -14.30
N ARG A 176 -5.25 7.79 -14.19
CA ARG A 176 -6.56 7.78 -14.84
C ARG A 176 -7.44 8.94 -14.36
N TYR A 177 -7.49 9.20 -13.06
CA TYR A 177 -8.24 10.32 -12.50
C TYR A 177 -7.79 11.69 -13.07
N CYS A 178 -6.47 11.87 -13.27
CA CYS A 178 -5.92 13.13 -13.73
C CYS A 178 -5.97 13.34 -15.25
N TYR A 179 -5.86 12.27 -16.04
CA TYR A 179 -5.54 12.37 -17.46
C TYR A 179 -6.50 11.59 -18.38
N ALA A 180 -7.36 10.71 -17.87
CA ALA A 180 -8.26 9.97 -18.75
C ALA A 180 -9.45 10.81 -19.20
N SER A 181 -9.85 10.62 -20.45
CA SER A 181 -11.09 11.16 -21.03
C SER A 181 -12.24 10.17 -20.99
N ASP A 182 -11.95 8.87 -20.83
CA ASP A 182 -12.94 7.79 -20.73
C ASP A 182 -12.85 7.08 -19.37
N PHE A 183 -13.97 7.05 -18.67
CA PHE A 183 -14.12 6.42 -17.36
C PHE A 183 -14.98 5.16 -17.43
N SER A 184 -14.76 4.32 -18.44
CA SER A 184 -15.36 2.97 -18.46
C SER A 184 -15.17 2.29 -17.11
N PRO A 185 -16.22 1.72 -16.51
CA PRO A 185 -16.14 1.22 -15.14
C PRO A 185 -15.13 0.08 -15.01
N ILE A 186 -14.31 0.16 -13.98
CA ILE A 186 -13.38 -0.90 -13.53
C ILE A 186 -13.93 -1.44 -12.23
N HIS A 187 -14.04 -2.75 -12.12
CA HIS A 187 -14.51 -3.43 -10.93
C HIS A 187 -13.33 -4.11 -10.23
N LEU A 188 -13.05 -3.71 -9.00
CA LEU A 188 -12.01 -4.27 -8.13
C LEU A 188 -12.68 -5.07 -7.00
N PHE A 189 -12.47 -6.38 -6.99
CA PHE A 189 -12.93 -7.26 -5.93
C PHE A 189 -11.75 -7.68 -5.08
N ILE A 190 -11.85 -7.49 -3.77
CA ILE A 190 -10.82 -7.87 -2.81
C ILE A 190 -11.49 -8.74 -1.76
N ASP A 191 -11.16 -10.02 -1.79
CA ASP A 191 -11.51 -10.96 -0.73
C ASP A 191 -10.43 -10.95 0.36
N GLU A 192 -10.80 -11.27 1.59
CA GLU A 192 -9.93 -11.16 2.75
C GLU A 192 -9.23 -9.79 2.85
N PHE A 193 -10.03 -8.73 2.73
CA PHE A 193 -9.55 -7.35 2.63
C PHE A 193 -8.59 -6.96 3.76
N SER A 194 -8.77 -7.49 4.97
CA SER A 194 -7.86 -7.26 6.11
C SER A 194 -6.40 -7.62 5.80
N GLU A 195 -6.14 -8.60 4.93
CA GLU A 195 -4.78 -8.99 4.55
C GLU A 195 -4.10 -7.99 3.59
N VAL A 196 -4.89 -7.18 2.89
CA VAL A 196 -4.44 -6.28 1.82
C VAL A 196 -4.35 -4.83 2.29
N VAL A 197 -5.17 -4.46 3.28
CA VAL A 197 -5.31 -3.08 3.73
C VAL A 197 -3.99 -2.49 4.27
N ASP A 198 -3.75 -1.24 3.92
CA ASP A 198 -2.65 -0.43 4.45
C ASP A 198 -3.10 1.01 4.72
N ASP A 199 -2.22 1.81 5.33
CA ASP A 199 -2.48 3.22 5.69
C ASP A 199 -2.92 4.11 4.52
N ASN A 200 -2.62 3.74 3.29
CA ASN A 200 -2.96 4.54 2.11
C ASN A 200 -4.28 4.14 1.47
N PHE A 201 -4.85 3.01 1.89
CA PHE A 201 -6.08 2.50 1.29
C PHE A 201 -7.27 3.46 1.49
N GLY A 202 -7.33 4.15 2.63
CA GLY A 202 -8.33 5.19 2.88
C GLY A 202 -8.29 6.31 1.82
N ASN A 203 -7.10 6.75 1.43
CA ASN A 203 -6.92 7.75 0.37
C ASN A 203 -7.30 7.21 -1.02
N PHE A 204 -7.06 5.93 -1.28
CA PHE A 204 -7.44 5.28 -2.53
C PHE A 204 -8.96 5.21 -2.66
N ILE A 205 -9.66 4.68 -1.63
CA ILE A 205 -11.12 4.50 -1.68
C ILE A 205 -11.87 5.83 -1.84
N ASN A 206 -11.34 6.91 -1.26
CA ASN A 206 -11.91 8.26 -1.41
C ASN A 206 -11.88 8.81 -2.84
N LYS A 207 -10.93 8.37 -3.66
CA LYS A 207 -10.67 8.92 -5.00
C LYS A 207 -11.05 7.97 -6.13
N CYS A 208 -11.11 6.67 -5.87
CA CYS A 208 -11.29 5.64 -6.89
C CYS A 208 -12.60 5.79 -7.67
N GLY A 209 -13.69 6.21 -7.00
CA GLY A 209 -14.98 6.45 -7.63
C GLY A 209 -14.92 7.51 -8.73
N GLY A 210 -14.18 8.61 -8.51
CA GLY A 210 -13.98 9.66 -9.50
C GLY A 210 -13.17 9.21 -10.73
N ALA A 211 -12.36 8.15 -10.59
CA ALA A 211 -11.67 7.49 -11.69
C ALA A 211 -12.50 6.37 -12.38
N GLY A 212 -13.77 6.20 -12.01
CA GLY A 212 -14.63 5.15 -12.54
C GLY A 212 -14.35 3.76 -11.97
N VAL A 213 -13.66 3.66 -10.83
CA VAL A 213 -13.38 2.38 -10.17
C VAL A 213 -14.43 2.09 -9.11
N ARG A 214 -15.04 0.91 -9.19
CA ARG A 214 -15.98 0.38 -8.20
C ARG A 214 -15.29 -0.70 -7.38
N VAL A 215 -15.25 -0.52 -6.07
CA VAL A 215 -14.52 -1.40 -5.16
C VAL A 215 -15.49 -2.25 -4.35
N TYR A 216 -15.22 -3.54 -4.28
CA TYR A 216 -15.96 -4.53 -3.53
C TYR A 216 -15.00 -5.20 -2.55
N LEU A 217 -15.28 -5.05 -1.26
CA LEU A 217 -14.43 -5.53 -0.18
C LEU A 217 -15.17 -6.61 0.60
N ALA A 218 -14.53 -7.74 0.82
CA ALA A 218 -15.03 -8.77 1.73
C ALA A 218 -14.05 -8.97 2.88
N THR A 219 -14.57 -9.04 4.09
CA THR A 219 -13.79 -9.28 5.31
C THR A 219 -14.62 -10.09 6.29
N GLN A 220 -13.97 -10.84 7.15
CA GLN A 220 -14.64 -11.66 8.15
C GLN A 220 -15.02 -10.84 9.38
N SER A 221 -14.19 -9.89 9.78
CA SER A 221 -14.39 -9.10 10.99
C SER A 221 -13.85 -7.67 10.81
N GLY A 222 -14.50 -6.73 11.49
CA GLY A 222 -14.01 -5.37 11.60
C GLY A 222 -12.73 -5.24 12.42
N ALA A 223 -12.61 -6.09 13.45
CA ALA A 223 -11.44 -6.12 14.31
C ALA A 223 -10.15 -6.48 13.56
N ASP A 224 -10.22 -7.31 12.50
CA ASP A 224 -9.06 -7.66 11.68
C ASP A 224 -8.53 -6.45 10.90
N ILE A 225 -9.42 -5.59 10.42
CA ILE A 225 -9.05 -4.33 9.74
C ILE A 225 -8.38 -3.37 10.74
N GLU A 226 -8.95 -3.23 11.95
CA GLU A 226 -8.37 -2.38 13.00
C GLU A 226 -6.99 -2.88 13.44
N ALA A 227 -6.84 -4.18 13.64
CA ALA A 227 -5.57 -4.81 14.01
C ALA A 227 -4.49 -4.57 12.94
N GLN A 228 -4.84 -4.69 11.67
CA GLN A 228 -3.90 -4.49 10.55
C GLN A 228 -3.50 -3.02 10.39
N LEU A 229 -4.41 -2.08 10.62
CA LEU A 229 -4.15 -0.64 10.53
C LEU A 229 -3.55 -0.06 11.81
N GLY A 230 -3.64 -0.79 12.94
CA GLY A 230 -3.23 -0.30 14.26
C GLY A 230 -4.03 0.92 14.74
N SER A 231 -5.22 1.18 14.18
CA SER A 231 -6.03 2.36 14.49
C SER A 231 -7.50 2.16 14.13
N ALA A 232 -8.36 2.22 15.13
CA ALA A 232 -9.81 2.21 14.95
C ALA A 232 -10.31 3.39 14.09
N ALA A 233 -9.69 4.57 14.22
CA ALA A 233 -10.07 5.74 13.43
C ALA A 233 -9.81 5.55 11.92
N LYS A 234 -8.70 4.87 11.53
CA LYS A 234 -8.42 4.55 10.14
C LYS A 234 -9.38 3.49 9.58
N ALA A 235 -9.73 2.50 10.38
CA ALA A 235 -10.73 1.50 10.02
C ALA A 235 -12.10 2.16 9.82
N GLN A 236 -12.51 3.04 10.73
CA GLN A 236 -13.75 3.82 10.63
C GLN A 236 -13.78 4.65 9.35
N GLN A 237 -12.67 5.29 8.98
CA GLN A 237 -12.58 6.05 7.72
C GLN A 237 -12.89 5.17 6.50
N ILE A 238 -12.46 3.92 6.49
CA ILE A 238 -12.78 2.98 5.40
C ILE A 238 -14.27 2.64 5.41
N TYR A 239 -14.83 2.32 6.59
CA TYR A 239 -16.26 2.03 6.72
C TYR A 239 -17.14 3.19 6.24
N ASP A 240 -16.78 4.42 6.57
CA ASP A 240 -17.54 5.62 6.18
C ASP A 240 -17.54 5.84 4.68
N ASN A 241 -16.49 5.40 3.98
CA ASN A 241 -16.36 5.53 2.53
C ASN A 241 -17.01 4.38 1.74
N VAL A 242 -17.46 3.32 2.41
CA VAL A 242 -18.22 2.23 1.79
C VAL A 242 -19.71 2.52 1.88
N ASN A 243 -20.31 2.92 0.77
CA ASN A 243 -21.72 3.35 0.72
C ASN A 243 -22.72 2.20 0.93
N THR A 244 -22.41 1.01 0.39
CA THR A 244 -23.28 -0.17 0.49
C THR A 244 -22.59 -1.22 1.35
N LYS A 245 -23.26 -1.62 2.42
CA LYS A 245 -22.75 -2.62 3.37
C LYS A 245 -23.69 -3.82 3.37
N LEU A 246 -23.12 -5.00 3.13
CA LEU A 246 -23.84 -6.28 3.19
C LEU A 246 -23.32 -7.04 4.41
N TRP A 247 -24.19 -7.24 5.38
CA TRP A 247 -23.88 -7.91 6.63
C TRP A 247 -24.37 -9.35 6.56
N LEU A 248 -23.47 -10.28 6.77
CA LEU A 248 -23.77 -11.69 6.93
C LEU A 248 -23.66 -12.04 8.42
N ARG A 249 -23.85 -13.31 8.76
CA ARG A 249 -23.70 -13.78 10.14
C ARG A 249 -22.28 -13.48 10.64
N THR A 250 -22.19 -12.78 11.77
CA THR A 250 -20.93 -12.52 12.47
C THR A 250 -21.03 -13.06 13.90
N THR A 251 -19.89 -13.47 14.45
CA THR A 251 -19.72 -13.83 15.88
C THR A 251 -18.96 -12.73 16.63
N ASP A 252 -18.48 -11.72 15.93
CA ASP A 252 -17.77 -10.60 16.52
C ASP A 252 -18.76 -9.53 17.00
N ILE A 253 -18.77 -9.29 18.30
CA ILE A 253 -19.69 -8.35 18.97
C ILE A 253 -19.46 -6.91 18.46
N ASN A 254 -18.21 -6.51 18.21
CA ASN A 254 -17.92 -5.16 17.72
C ASN A 254 -18.49 -4.96 16.33
N THR A 255 -18.35 -5.95 15.44
CA THR A 255 -18.95 -5.90 14.09
C THR A 255 -20.48 -5.87 14.18
N ALA A 256 -21.10 -6.64 15.08
CA ALA A 256 -22.53 -6.58 15.30
C ALA A 256 -23.00 -5.22 15.82
N GLN A 257 -22.21 -4.60 16.71
CA GLN A 257 -22.49 -3.24 17.21
C GLN A 257 -22.41 -2.19 16.10
N ILE A 258 -21.39 -2.23 15.25
CA ILE A 258 -21.26 -1.33 14.09
C ILE A 258 -22.48 -1.43 13.17
N PHE A 259 -22.98 -2.66 12.96
CA PHE A 259 -24.20 -2.87 12.19
C PHE A 259 -25.41 -2.23 12.86
N SER A 260 -25.63 -2.49 14.15
CA SER A 260 -26.75 -1.93 14.92
C SER A 260 -26.73 -0.41 14.94
N ASP A 261 -25.58 0.19 15.15
CA ASP A 261 -25.39 1.64 15.11
C ASP A 261 -25.70 2.22 13.70
N SER A 262 -25.32 1.50 12.65
CA SER A 262 -25.58 1.89 11.27
C SER A 262 -27.06 1.77 10.90
N ALA A 263 -27.77 0.79 11.46
CA ALA A 263 -29.21 0.60 11.27
C ALA A 263 -30.04 1.68 11.99
N GLY A 264 -29.46 2.29 13.04
CA GLY A 264 -30.09 3.35 13.80
C GLY A 264 -30.98 2.86 14.95
N ASN A 265 -31.66 3.81 15.56
CA ASN A 265 -32.50 3.57 16.74
C ASN A 265 -33.97 3.84 16.43
N VAL A 266 -34.85 3.10 17.11
CA VAL A 266 -36.28 3.36 17.14
C VAL A 266 -36.70 3.73 18.56
N THR A 267 -37.73 4.54 18.65
CA THR A 267 -38.40 4.81 19.93
C THR A 267 -39.56 3.85 20.10
N ILE A 268 -39.52 3.09 21.15
CA ILE A 268 -40.61 2.17 21.54
C ILE A 268 -41.30 2.69 22.80
N GLU A 269 -42.62 2.52 22.88
CA GLU A 269 -43.34 2.71 24.12
C GLU A 269 -43.14 1.47 25.02
N GLN A 270 -42.60 1.69 26.19
CA GLN A 270 -42.46 0.66 27.22
C GLN A 270 -43.51 0.86 28.28
N GLU A 271 -44.40 -0.09 28.36
CA GLU A 271 -45.41 -0.15 29.42
C GLU A 271 -44.81 -0.87 30.62
N SER A 272 -44.85 -0.23 31.77
CA SER A 272 -44.46 -0.81 33.02
C SER A 272 -45.65 -0.87 33.98
N MET A 273 -45.95 -2.07 34.49
CA MET A 273 -47.02 -2.34 35.43
C MET A 273 -46.44 -2.61 36.80
N GLY A 274 -46.80 -1.83 37.76
CA GLY A 274 -46.45 -2.04 39.15
C GLY A 274 -47.68 -2.50 39.94
N TYR A 275 -47.55 -3.61 40.65
CA TYR A 275 -48.55 -4.10 41.58
C TYR A 275 -47.95 -4.15 42.97
N SER A 276 -48.57 -3.49 43.92
CA SER A 276 -48.14 -3.56 45.32
C SER A 276 -49.31 -3.91 46.24
N VAL A 277 -49.08 -4.76 47.20
CA VAL A 277 -50.03 -5.14 48.25
C VAL A 277 -49.38 -4.76 49.56
N THR A 278 -50.09 -3.88 50.30
CA THR A 278 -49.67 -3.43 51.63
C THR A 278 -50.76 -3.78 52.66
N PRO A 279 -50.38 -4.28 53.84
CA PRO A 279 -51.35 -4.52 54.90
C PRO A 279 -51.91 -3.18 55.39
N ASP A 280 -53.24 -3.09 55.53
CA ASP A 280 -53.90 -1.96 56.10
C ASP A 280 -53.91 -2.04 57.65
N LEU A 281 -52.95 -1.42 58.29
CA LEU A 281 -52.76 -1.44 59.74
C LEU A 281 -53.76 -0.56 60.50
N THR A 282 -54.69 0.06 59.80
CA THR A 282 -55.69 0.94 60.46
C THR A 282 -56.89 0.15 61.03
N LYS A 283 -57.06 -1.12 60.72
CA LYS A 283 -58.08 -1.99 61.24
C LYS A 283 -57.49 -2.99 62.22
N GLN A 284 -57.90 -2.90 63.52
CA GLN A 284 -57.29 -3.68 64.61
C GLN A 284 -57.75 -5.14 64.69
N ASP A 285 -58.83 -5.52 64.01
CA ASP A 285 -59.45 -6.86 64.19
C ASP A 285 -59.42 -7.77 62.92
N GLU A 286 -59.01 -7.29 61.78
CA GLU A 286 -58.88 -8.03 60.52
C GLU A 286 -57.68 -7.58 59.70
N ILE A 287 -56.85 -8.53 59.23
CA ILE A 287 -55.76 -8.19 58.27
C ILE A 287 -56.35 -7.93 56.89
N VAL A 288 -56.60 -6.69 56.59
CA VAL A 288 -57.07 -6.23 55.26
C VAL A 288 -55.87 -5.77 54.45
N TYR A 289 -55.75 -6.26 53.27
CA TYR A 289 -54.69 -5.82 52.33
C TYR A 289 -55.24 -4.76 51.36
N LYS A 290 -54.52 -3.67 51.21
CA LYS A 290 -54.75 -2.70 50.14
C LYS A 290 -53.86 -3.07 48.96
N SER A 291 -54.45 -3.26 47.82
CA SER A 291 -53.73 -3.40 46.54
C SER A 291 -53.73 -2.10 45.80
N SER A 292 -52.59 -1.67 45.32
CA SER A 292 -52.46 -0.58 44.38
C SER A 292 -51.85 -1.05 43.06
N TYR A 293 -52.45 -0.62 42.02
CA TYR A 293 -52.01 -0.86 40.64
C TYR A 293 -51.50 0.46 40.05
N SER A 294 -50.31 0.44 39.50
CA SER A 294 -49.76 1.60 38.76
C SER A 294 -49.33 1.15 37.36
N GLN A 295 -49.73 1.87 36.38
CA GLN A 295 -49.36 1.70 35.00
C GLN A 295 -48.63 2.98 34.57
N SER A 296 -47.45 2.83 34.01
CA SER A 296 -46.71 3.92 33.44
C SER A 296 -46.27 3.56 32.03
N ILE A 297 -46.42 4.50 31.10
CA ILE A 297 -45.94 4.41 29.74
C ILE A 297 -44.76 5.35 29.63
N SER A 298 -43.63 4.85 29.19
CA SER A 298 -42.44 5.63 28.97
C SER A 298 -41.87 5.32 27.58
N GLU A 299 -41.33 6.37 26.90
CA GLU A 299 -40.63 6.20 25.68
C GLU A 299 -39.19 5.72 25.95
N LYS A 300 -38.78 4.66 25.27
CA LYS A 300 -37.39 4.13 25.33
C LYS A 300 -36.80 4.06 23.94
N LYS A 301 -35.64 4.66 23.77
CA LYS A 301 -34.82 4.45 22.56
C LYS A 301 -34.15 3.07 22.64
N THR A 302 -34.29 2.28 21.62
CA THR A 302 -33.62 1.00 21.47
C THR A 302 -33.08 0.85 20.04
N TYR A 303 -32.15 -0.05 19.84
CA TYR A 303 -31.65 -0.35 18.51
C TYR A 303 -32.76 -0.89 17.60
N LEU A 304 -32.78 -0.49 16.33
CA LEU A 304 -33.67 -1.08 15.33
C LEU A 304 -33.36 -2.57 15.13
N VAL A 305 -32.08 -2.91 15.19
CA VAL A 305 -31.58 -4.29 15.18
C VAL A 305 -30.68 -4.49 16.41
N ASP A 306 -31.06 -5.42 17.27
CA ASP A 306 -30.31 -5.73 18.50
C ASP A 306 -28.97 -6.39 18.13
N PRO A 307 -27.85 -5.91 18.68
CA PRO A 307 -26.52 -6.51 18.42
C PRO A 307 -26.28 -7.84 19.15
N SER A 308 -27.18 -8.28 20.06
CA SER A 308 -27.06 -9.52 20.84
C SER A 308 -27.39 -10.79 20.05
#